data_ea0d1aa86a0d24e08895026a23b652c7
#
_entry.id   ea0d1aa86a0d24e08895026a23b652c7
#
_cell.length_a   1.000
_cell.length_b   1.000
_cell.length_c   1.000
_cell.angle_alpha   90.00
_cell.angle_beta   90.00
_cell.angle_gamma   90.00
#
_symmetry.space_group_name_H-M   'P 1'
#
loop_
_entity.id
_entity.type
_entity.pdbx_description
1 polymer ?
#
loop_
_entity_poly.entity_id
_entity_poly.type
_entity_poly.pdbx_seq_one_letter_code
_entity_poly.pdbx_strand_id
1 'polypeptide(L)'
;MEKKNRICAYKGDPVVPGVNKKKNGINFAVEVPGDTEASLVLYRKGAAEPETELPFTEEYRTGRMCAMLVTGLRPERYEYNFRIDGKIVQDPFACVIRGREKFGAPLSKDEHEVRCAFLSEKEYDWEGDTTPEIPYSEMILYKIHVRGYTRQAKLALRKRGTFAGLTEMIPYWKELGINAVELMPAYEFQECVQAAHAVNLAVRKKS
;
A
#
# COMPACT_ATOMS: atom_id res chain seq x y z
N MET A 1 18.54 -22.70 19.63
CA MET A 1 18.81 -22.63 18.19
C MET A 1 17.48 -22.64 17.47
N GLU A 2 17.00 -21.50 16.98
CA GLU A 2 15.78 -21.47 16.14
C GLU A 2 16.07 -22.25 14.85
N LYS A 3 15.24 -23.24 14.57
CA LYS A 3 15.27 -23.94 13.27
C LYS A 3 15.00 -22.88 12.19
N LYS A 4 16.00 -22.61 11.37
CA LYS A 4 15.88 -21.74 10.21
C LYS A 4 14.80 -22.37 9.29
N ASN A 5 13.58 -21.88 9.32
CA ASN A 5 12.54 -22.36 8.41
C ASN A 5 13.04 -22.10 6.99
N ARG A 6 13.18 -23.18 6.21
CA ARG A 6 13.59 -23.08 4.81
C ARG A 6 12.41 -22.52 4.01
N ILE A 7 12.64 -21.42 3.30
CA ILE A 7 11.70 -20.89 2.33
C ILE A 7 11.66 -21.85 1.13
N CYS A 8 10.46 -22.30 0.78
CA CYS A 8 10.22 -23.17 -0.39
C CYS A 8 9.09 -22.58 -1.22
N ALA A 9 9.21 -22.69 -2.54
CA ALA A 9 8.23 -22.23 -3.51
C ALA A 9 7.51 -23.41 -4.18
N TYR A 10 6.23 -23.26 -4.41
CA TYR A 10 5.37 -24.21 -5.10
C TYR A 10 4.45 -23.46 -6.06
N LYS A 11 3.80 -24.17 -6.98
CA LYS A 11 2.79 -23.56 -7.85
C LYS A 11 1.69 -22.94 -7.01
N GLY A 12 1.42 -21.65 -7.28
CA GLY A 12 0.42 -20.86 -6.58
C GLY A 12 -0.94 -20.85 -7.27
N ASP A 13 -1.85 -20.10 -6.69
CA ASP A 13 -3.20 -19.83 -7.20
C ASP A 13 -3.19 -18.53 -8.02
N PRO A 14 -3.42 -18.56 -9.34
CA PRO A 14 -3.36 -17.38 -10.18
C PRO A 14 -4.67 -16.56 -10.18
N VAL A 15 -5.74 -17.04 -9.54
CA VAL A 15 -7.08 -16.45 -9.64
C VAL A 15 -7.17 -15.12 -8.87
N VAL A 16 -6.49 -15.01 -7.71
CA VAL A 16 -6.55 -13.81 -6.89
C VAL A 16 -5.21 -13.11 -6.92
N PRO A 17 -5.10 -11.95 -7.61
CA PRO A 17 -3.86 -11.18 -7.66
C PRO A 17 -3.42 -10.66 -6.30
N GLY A 18 -2.14 -10.28 -6.21
CA GLY A 18 -1.52 -9.78 -5.00
C GLY A 18 -1.09 -10.88 -4.04
N VAL A 19 -1.00 -10.52 -2.76
CA VAL A 19 -0.56 -11.42 -1.69
C VAL A 19 -1.73 -11.92 -0.89
N ASN A 20 -1.88 -13.26 -0.85
CA ASN A 20 -2.99 -13.90 -0.17
C ASN A 20 -2.49 -14.99 0.78
N LYS A 21 -2.95 -14.95 2.02
CA LYS A 21 -2.65 -16.00 2.99
C LYS A 21 -3.41 -17.28 2.64
N LYS A 22 -2.72 -18.39 2.61
CA LYS A 22 -3.26 -19.74 2.44
C LYS A 22 -2.92 -20.58 3.68
N LYS A 23 -3.60 -21.70 3.86
CA LYS A 23 -3.40 -22.59 5.02
C LYS A 23 -1.93 -22.96 5.26
N ASN A 24 -1.17 -23.20 4.19
CA ASN A 24 0.21 -23.72 4.27
C ASN A 24 1.28 -22.70 3.87
N GLY A 25 0.94 -21.43 3.63
CA GLY A 25 1.92 -20.43 3.18
C GLY A 25 1.27 -19.14 2.66
N ILE A 26 2.03 -18.41 1.89
CA ILE A 26 1.60 -17.14 1.30
C ILE A 26 1.64 -17.28 -0.21
N ASN A 27 0.52 -17.00 -0.84
CA ASN A 27 0.38 -16.97 -2.29
C ASN A 27 0.70 -15.58 -2.81
N PHE A 28 1.61 -15.50 -3.75
CA PHE A 28 1.96 -14.28 -4.49
C PHE A 28 1.50 -14.47 -5.93
N ALA A 29 0.65 -13.57 -6.42
CA ALA A 29 0.16 -13.62 -7.78
C ALA A 29 0.25 -12.25 -8.43
N VAL A 30 0.89 -12.17 -9.60
CA VAL A 30 1.12 -10.94 -10.35
C VAL A 30 0.90 -11.16 -11.83
N GLU A 31 0.29 -10.19 -12.49
CA GLU A 31 0.17 -10.19 -13.95
C GLU A 31 1.46 -9.67 -14.57
N VAL A 32 2.02 -10.45 -15.51
CA VAL A 32 3.26 -10.13 -16.21
C VAL A 32 3.01 -10.15 -17.72
N PRO A 33 3.41 -9.11 -18.46
CA PRO A 33 3.19 -9.07 -19.90
C PRO A 33 3.98 -10.18 -20.64
N GLY A 34 3.28 -10.97 -21.46
CA GLY A 34 3.89 -11.96 -22.35
C GLY A 34 4.89 -12.87 -21.67
N ASP A 35 6.03 -13.10 -22.36
CA ASP A 35 7.12 -13.95 -21.88
C ASP A 35 8.18 -13.19 -21.06
N THR A 36 7.81 -12.04 -20.52
CA THR A 36 8.71 -11.20 -19.72
C THR A 36 9.19 -11.95 -18.48
N GLU A 37 10.49 -11.89 -18.21
CA GLU A 37 11.07 -12.45 -17.00
C GLU A 37 10.50 -11.74 -15.75
N ALA A 38 10.16 -12.54 -14.75
CA ALA A 38 9.68 -12.03 -13.49
C ALA A 38 10.18 -12.87 -12.32
N SER A 39 10.35 -12.22 -11.16
CA SER A 39 10.73 -12.88 -9.92
C SER A 39 10.05 -12.21 -8.71
N LEU A 40 9.91 -12.98 -7.64
CA LEU A 40 9.54 -12.49 -6.32
C LEU A 40 10.82 -12.16 -5.54
N VAL A 41 10.96 -10.90 -5.13
CA VAL A 41 12.10 -10.42 -4.34
C VAL A 41 11.69 -10.28 -2.89
N LEU A 42 12.37 -10.99 -2.00
CA LEU A 42 12.09 -11.01 -0.57
C LEU A 42 13.21 -10.31 0.20
N TYR A 43 12.81 -9.42 1.10
CA TYR A 43 13.70 -8.67 1.96
C TYR A 43 13.43 -9.04 3.42
N ARG A 44 14.48 -9.14 4.22
CA ARG A 44 14.27 -9.07 5.67
C ARG A 44 13.89 -7.68 6.06
N LYS A 45 12.93 -7.56 6.96
CA LYS A 45 12.51 -6.27 7.50
C LYS A 45 13.69 -5.51 8.08
N GLY A 46 13.93 -4.30 7.54
CA GLY A 46 15.05 -3.44 7.93
C GLY A 46 16.39 -3.77 7.26
N ALA A 47 16.49 -4.80 6.40
CA ALA A 47 17.69 -5.03 5.60
C ALA A 47 17.73 -4.08 4.39
N ALA A 48 18.92 -3.62 3.98
CA ALA A 48 19.08 -2.80 2.77
C ALA A 48 18.87 -3.63 1.51
N GLU A 49 19.43 -4.83 1.46
CA GLU A 49 19.49 -5.69 0.29
C GLU A 49 18.48 -6.84 0.34
N PRO A 50 18.09 -7.41 -0.81
CA PRO A 50 17.28 -8.62 -0.87
C PRO A 50 17.97 -9.80 -0.16
N GLU A 51 17.19 -10.59 0.59
CA GLU A 51 17.69 -11.85 1.14
C GLU A 51 17.60 -12.98 0.10
N THR A 52 16.56 -12.95 -0.72
CA THR A 52 16.31 -14.01 -1.70
C THR A 52 15.47 -13.49 -2.85
N GLU A 53 15.73 -14.02 -4.03
CA GLU A 53 14.96 -13.78 -5.22
C GLU A 53 14.52 -15.14 -5.81
N LEU A 54 13.20 -15.29 -6.04
CA LEU A 54 12.57 -16.51 -6.51
C LEU A 54 12.00 -16.27 -7.91
N PRO A 55 12.60 -16.84 -8.97
CA PRO A 55 12.14 -16.63 -10.34
C PRO A 55 10.79 -17.32 -10.58
N PHE A 56 9.90 -16.67 -11.31
CA PHE A 56 8.68 -17.26 -11.84
C PHE A 56 9.01 -18.03 -13.13
N THR A 57 9.42 -19.29 -12.95
CA THR A 57 9.62 -20.22 -14.06
C THR A 57 8.29 -20.61 -14.71
N GLU A 58 8.30 -21.30 -15.84
CA GLU A 58 7.12 -21.73 -16.59
C GLU A 58 6.10 -22.49 -15.73
N GLU A 59 6.56 -23.26 -14.76
CA GLU A 59 5.69 -24.02 -13.84
C GLU A 59 4.78 -23.12 -12.98
N TYR A 60 5.20 -21.86 -12.72
CA TYR A 60 4.44 -20.88 -11.94
C TYR A 60 3.53 -20.00 -12.81
N ARG A 61 3.55 -20.17 -14.12
CA ARG A 61 2.79 -19.37 -15.08
C ARG A 61 1.46 -20.02 -15.44
N THR A 62 0.45 -19.19 -15.65
CA THR A 62 -0.84 -19.54 -16.20
C THR A 62 -1.30 -18.35 -17.06
N GLY A 63 -1.04 -18.43 -18.37
CA GLY A 63 -1.19 -17.30 -19.27
C GLY A 63 -0.29 -16.14 -18.85
N ARG A 64 -0.87 -14.96 -18.61
CA ARG A 64 -0.15 -13.78 -18.14
C ARG A 64 0.05 -13.73 -16.62
N MET A 65 -0.59 -14.63 -15.87
CA MET A 65 -0.47 -14.67 -14.41
C MET A 65 0.71 -15.52 -13.98
N CYS A 66 1.58 -14.95 -13.18
CA CYS A 66 2.63 -15.63 -12.43
C CYS A 66 2.15 -15.83 -10.99
N ALA A 67 2.09 -17.07 -10.50
CA ALA A 67 1.61 -17.36 -9.16
C ALA A 67 2.47 -18.39 -8.43
N MET A 68 2.90 -18.05 -7.21
CA MET A 68 3.79 -18.85 -6.39
C MET A 68 3.26 -18.94 -4.95
N LEU A 69 3.13 -20.15 -4.43
CA LEU A 69 2.88 -20.40 -3.01
C LEU A 69 4.21 -20.56 -2.30
N VAL A 70 4.53 -19.62 -1.42
CA VAL A 70 5.78 -19.63 -0.64
C VAL A 70 5.47 -20.12 0.78
N THR A 71 6.17 -21.17 1.19
CA THR A 71 6.07 -21.76 2.54
C THR A 71 7.31 -21.41 3.36
N GLY A 72 7.21 -21.52 4.69
CA GLY A 72 8.32 -21.19 5.60
C GLY A 72 8.59 -19.70 5.76
N LEU A 73 7.86 -18.82 5.04
CA LEU A 73 7.93 -17.37 5.18
C LEU A 73 7.16 -16.92 6.43
N ARG A 74 7.76 -16.02 7.21
CA ARG A 74 7.12 -15.35 8.34
C ARG A 74 6.80 -13.91 7.95
N PRO A 75 5.52 -13.55 7.65
CA PRO A 75 5.12 -12.24 7.14
C PRO A 75 5.63 -11.07 7.97
N GLU A 76 5.65 -11.21 9.28
CA GLU A 76 6.06 -10.17 10.22
C GLU A 76 7.56 -9.82 10.14
N ARG A 77 8.37 -10.69 9.51
CA ARG A 77 9.83 -10.54 9.38
C ARG A 77 10.28 -10.18 7.98
N TYR A 78 9.38 -10.12 7.02
CA TYR A 78 9.70 -9.92 5.62
C TYR A 78 8.93 -8.77 5.00
N GLU A 79 9.50 -8.25 3.92
CA GLU A 79 8.93 -7.32 2.95
C GLU A 79 9.20 -7.91 1.57
N TYR A 80 8.49 -7.44 0.54
CA TYR A 80 8.63 -7.98 -0.79
C TYR A 80 8.45 -6.92 -1.87
N ASN A 81 8.94 -7.22 -3.06
CA ASN A 81 8.61 -6.59 -4.33
C ASN A 81 8.59 -7.66 -5.43
N PHE A 82 8.20 -7.28 -6.61
CA PHE A 82 8.45 -8.07 -7.81
C PHE A 82 9.61 -7.45 -8.58
N ARG A 83 10.36 -8.28 -9.31
CA ARG A 83 11.24 -7.82 -10.40
C ARG A 83 10.60 -8.25 -11.69
N ILE A 84 10.34 -7.31 -12.60
CA ILE A 84 9.74 -7.55 -13.92
C ILE A 84 10.61 -6.84 -14.94
N ASP A 85 11.09 -7.56 -15.95
CA ASP A 85 12.01 -7.02 -16.97
C ASP A 85 13.23 -6.30 -16.34
N GLY A 86 13.85 -6.94 -15.35
CA GLY A 86 15.01 -6.43 -14.63
C GLY A 86 14.74 -5.27 -13.67
N LYS A 87 13.52 -4.72 -13.59
CA LYS A 87 13.16 -3.58 -12.75
C LYS A 87 12.39 -4.00 -11.52
N ILE A 88 12.69 -3.41 -10.38
CA ILE A 88 11.89 -3.57 -9.17
C ILE A 88 10.56 -2.81 -9.33
N VAL A 89 9.47 -3.51 -9.11
CA VAL A 89 8.11 -2.98 -9.13
C VAL A 89 7.37 -3.37 -7.86
N GLN A 90 6.59 -2.44 -7.33
CA GLN A 90 5.70 -2.71 -6.22
C GLN A 90 4.48 -3.50 -6.72
N ASP A 91 3.92 -4.32 -5.85
CA ASP A 91 2.67 -5.01 -6.10
C ASP A 91 1.51 -4.00 -6.17
N PRO A 92 0.76 -3.92 -7.29
CA PRO A 92 -0.40 -3.03 -7.39
C PRO A 92 -1.51 -3.34 -6.39
N PHE A 93 -1.52 -4.55 -5.83
CA PHE A 93 -2.49 -5.02 -4.84
C PHE A 93 -1.96 -4.97 -3.41
N ALA A 94 -0.77 -4.39 -3.19
CA ALA A 94 -0.20 -4.28 -1.85
C ALA A 94 -1.07 -3.41 -0.94
N CYS A 95 -1.43 -3.94 0.22
CA CYS A 95 -2.17 -3.19 1.24
C CYS A 95 -1.27 -2.31 2.11
N VAL A 96 0.04 -2.57 2.12
CA VAL A 96 1.01 -1.83 2.94
C VAL A 96 2.25 -1.55 2.11
N ILE A 97 2.63 -0.27 2.04
CA ILE A 97 3.88 0.18 1.42
C ILE A 97 4.80 0.72 2.53
N ARG A 98 6.09 0.44 2.42
CA ARG A 98 7.18 0.92 3.28
C ARG A 98 8.18 1.74 2.48
N GLY A 99 8.95 2.59 3.16
CA GLY A 99 9.94 3.47 2.53
C GLY A 99 9.35 4.81 2.06
N ARG A 100 8.05 5.07 2.36
CA ARG A 100 7.36 6.32 2.01
C ARG A 100 6.64 6.97 3.18
N GLU A 101 7.12 6.73 4.39
CA GLU A 101 6.47 7.20 5.61
C GLU A 101 6.49 8.73 5.76
N LYS A 102 7.43 9.40 5.09
CA LYS A 102 7.56 10.85 5.15
C LYS A 102 6.92 11.51 3.94
N PHE A 103 5.74 12.08 4.13
CA PHE A 103 5.01 12.80 3.08
C PHE A 103 5.86 13.91 2.43
N GLY A 104 5.90 13.92 1.10
CA GLY A 104 6.63 14.90 0.31
C GLY A 104 8.15 14.73 0.31
N ALA A 105 8.67 13.62 0.82
CA ALA A 105 10.09 13.31 0.67
C ALA A 105 10.43 13.01 -0.79
N PRO A 106 11.60 13.43 -1.29
CA PRO A 106 12.07 13.04 -2.62
C PRO A 106 12.10 11.52 -2.75
N LEU A 107 11.76 11.01 -3.93
CA LEU A 107 11.97 9.60 -4.22
C LEU A 107 13.46 9.29 -4.16
N SER A 108 13.80 8.21 -3.50
CA SER A 108 15.14 7.64 -3.54
C SER A 108 15.48 7.16 -4.94
N LYS A 109 16.78 7.14 -5.23
CA LYS A 109 17.31 6.49 -6.43
C LYS A 109 17.53 4.99 -6.21
N ASP A 110 17.45 4.54 -4.97
CA ASP A 110 17.56 3.13 -4.62
C ASP A 110 16.24 2.42 -4.93
N GLU A 111 16.26 1.52 -5.90
CA GLU A 111 15.10 0.75 -6.31
C GLU A 111 14.56 -0.16 -5.19
N HIS A 112 15.38 -0.47 -4.19
CA HIS A 112 15.06 -1.35 -3.07
C HIS A 112 14.48 -0.63 -1.86
N GLU A 113 14.38 0.71 -1.86
CA GLU A 113 13.90 1.47 -0.70
C GLU A 113 12.40 1.32 -0.50
N VAL A 114 11.61 1.40 -1.60
CA VAL A 114 10.15 1.27 -1.51
C VAL A 114 9.76 -0.19 -1.63
N ARG A 115 9.05 -0.71 -0.63
CA ARG A 115 8.70 -2.13 -0.52
C ARG A 115 7.26 -2.34 -0.15
N CYS A 116 6.72 -3.45 -0.61
CA CYS A 116 5.45 -3.98 -0.16
C CYS A 116 5.64 -4.75 1.14
N ALA A 117 4.70 -4.62 2.05
CA ALA A 117 4.70 -5.35 3.32
C ALA A 117 3.37 -6.10 3.51
N PHE A 118 3.40 -7.05 4.41
CA PHE A 118 2.23 -7.85 4.73
C PHE A 118 1.32 -7.11 5.71
N LEU A 119 0.02 -7.23 5.50
CA LEU A 119 -0.96 -6.70 6.44
C LEU A 119 -0.82 -7.43 7.79
N SER A 120 -0.93 -6.69 8.88
CA SER A 120 -0.98 -7.28 10.22
C SER A 120 -2.22 -8.16 10.35
N GLU A 121 -2.06 -9.35 10.94
CA GLU A 121 -3.18 -10.26 11.18
C GLU A 121 -4.09 -9.83 12.35
N LYS A 122 -3.69 -8.79 13.08
CA LYS A 122 -4.54 -8.25 14.14
C LYS A 122 -5.71 -7.51 13.50
N GLU A 123 -6.89 -8.07 13.62
CA GLU A 123 -8.11 -7.37 13.31
C GLU A 123 -8.20 -6.12 14.20
N TYR A 124 -8.74 -5.04 13.63
CA TYR A 124 -9.04 -3.86 14.40
C TYR A 124 -10.20 -4.17 15.33
N ASP A 125 -10.03 -3.92 16.62
CA ASP A 125 -11.10 -4.06 17.61
C ASP A 125 -12.04 -2.87 17.48
N TRP A 126 -13.23 -3.11 16.99
CA TRP A 126 -14.28 -2.10 16.84
C TRP A 126 -15.02 -1.82 18.15
N GLU A 127 -14.67 -2.49 19.28
CA GLU A 127 -15.25 -2.27 20.60
C GLU A 127 -16.80 -2.35 20.59
N GLY A 128 -17.36 -3.15 19.69
CA GLY A 128 -18.81 -3.29 19.52
C GLY A 128 -19.47 -2.16 18.71
N ASP A 129 -18.69 -1.28 18.08
CA ASP A 129 -19.23 -0.24 17.18
C ASP A 129 -20.02 -0.86 16.03
N THR A 130 -21.16 -0.26 15.70
CA THR A 130 -22.07 -0.70 14.65
C THR A 130 -22.32 0.43 13.67
N THR A 131 -22.53 0.06 12.41
CA THR A 131 -22.88 1.03 11.38
C THR A 131 -24.22 1.70 11.69
N PRO A 132 -24.29 3.04 11.75
CA PRO A 132 -25.57 3.73 11.93
C PRO A 132 -26.44 3.53 10.68
N GLU A 133 -27.69 3.08 10.87
CA GLU A 133 -28.64 2.87 9.78
C GLU A 133 -29.34 4.18 9.39
N ILE A 134 -28.61 5.13 8.81
CA ILE A 134 -29.15 6.42 8.37
C ILE A 134 -29.78 6.26 6.99
N PRO A 135 -31.09 6.55 6.82
CA PRO A 135 -31.72 6.56 5.50
C PRO A 135 -31.04 7.57 4.55
N TYR A 136 -30.93 7.23 3.28
CA TYR A 136 -30.33 8.15 2.28
C TYR A 136 -31.03 9.53 2.23
N SER A 137 -32.34 9.57 2.48
CA SER A 137 -33.13 10.82 2.55
C SER A 137 -32.74 11.75 3.70
N GLU A 138 -32.09 11.22 4.72
CA GLU A 138 -31.64 11.96 5.91
C GLU A 138 -30.14 12.19 5.94
N MET A 139 -29.43 11.69 4.90
CA MET A 139 -27.98 11.78 4.83
C MET A 139 -27.54 13.19 4.42
N ILE A 140 -26.75 13.83 5.28
CA ILE A 140 -26.04 15.07 5.00
C ILE A 140 -24.57 14.73 4.80
N LEU A 141 -24.18 14.58 3.52
CA LEU A 141 -22.86 14.15 3.10
C LEU A 141 -21.90 15.32 2.97
N TYR A 142 -20.74 15.22 3.61
CA TYR A 142 -19.66 16.20 3.50
C TYR A 142 -18.42 15.58 2.87
N LYS A 143 -18.06 16.04 1.66
CA LYS A 143 -16.89 15.56 0.95
C LYS A 143 -15.65 16.36 1.34
N ILE A 144 -14.61 15.67 1.83
CA ILE A 144 -13.40 16.33 2.36
C ILE A 144 -12.10 15.67 1.85
N HIS A 145 -11.06 16.48 1.78
CA HIS A 145 -9.70 16.02 1.52
C HIS A 145 -8.95 15.89 2.86
N VAL A 146 -8.47 14.67 3.21
CA VAL A 146 -7.86 14.37 4.52
C VAL A 146 -6.79 15.39 4.89
N ARG A 147 -5.80 15.61 4.01
CA ARG A 147 -4.70 16.52 4.25
C ARG A 147 -5.14 18.00 4.23
N GLY A 148 -5.94 18.39 3.26
CA GLY A 148 -6.34 19.78 3.05
C GLY A 148 -7.19 20.33 4.18
N TYR A 149 -8.11 19.54 4.69
CA TYR A 149 -9.15 20.00 5.60
C TYR A 149 -8.61 20.55 6.93
N THR A 150 -7.65 19.86 7.54
CA THR A 150 -7.10 20.26 8.84
C THR A 150 -5.72 20.90 8.78
N ARG A 151 -5.17 21.14 7.59
CA ARG A 151 -3.80 21.68 7.43
C ARG A 151 -3.61 23.01 8.14
N GLN A 152 -4.61 23.88 8.11
CA GLN A 152 -4.60 25.21 8.73
C GLN A 152 -5.43 25.28 10.03
N ALA A 153 -5.98 24.15 10.48
CA ALA A 153 -6.80 24.11 11.70
C ALA A 153 -5.93 24.39 12.95
N LYS A 154 -6.57 24.91 13.99
CA LYS A 154 -5.94 25.15 15.32
C LYS A 154 -5.75 23.82 16.07
N LEU A 155 -4.98 22.91 15.51
CA LEU A 155 -4.66 21.60 16.08
C LEU A 155 -3.16 21.49 16.36
N ALA A 156 -2.78 20.49 17.16
CA ALA A 156 -1.38 20.14 17.34
C ALA A 156 -0.75 19.80 15.98
N LEU A 157 0.48 20.27 15.70
CA LEU A 157 1.15 20.13 14.40
C LEU A 157 1.14 18.69 13.86
N ARG A 158 1.36 17.71 14.74
CA ARG A 158 1.38 16.28 14.41
C ARG A 158 0.02 15.74 13.92
N LYS A 159 -1.09 16.42 14.26
CA LYS A 159 -2.44 16.01 13.85
C LYS A 159 -2.90 16.71 12.55
N ARG A 160 -2.27 17.83 12.18
CA ARG A 160 -2.69 18.61 11.00
C ARG A 160 -2.48 17.81 9.71
N GLY A 161 -3.52 17.71 8.90
CA GLY A 161 -3.50 17.01 7.62
C GLY A 161 -3.46 15.50 7.73
N THR A 162 -3.92 14.93 8.84
CA THR A 162 -3.98 13.49 9.11
C THR A 162 -5.39 13.03 9.44
N PHE A 163 -5.66 11.73 9.41
CA PHE A 163 -6.91 11.15 9.89
C PHE A 163 -7.17 11.49 11.36
N ALA A 164 -6.13 11.46 12.21
CA ALA A 164 -6.25 11.87 13.61
C ALA A 164 -6.65 13.36 13.77
N GLY A 165 -6.32 14.21 12.78
CA GLY A 165 -6.81 15.59 12.74
C GLY A 165 -8.27 15.68 12.35
N LEU A 166 -8.75 14.79 11.47
CA LEU A 166 -10.17 14.76 11.10
C LEU A 166 -11.04 14.34 12.28
N THR A 167 -10.60 13.41 13.13
CA THR A 167 -11.38 13.00 14.31
C THR A 167 -11.61 14.16 15.27
N GLU A 168 -10.69 15.14 15.37
CA GLU A 168 -10.88 16.34 16.17
C GLU A 168 -11.98 17.28 15.61
N MET A 169 -12.37 17.09 14.35
CA MET A 169 -13.40 17.92 13.70
C MET A 169 -14.79 17.32 13.82
N ILE A 170 -14.95 16.10 14.34
CA ILE A 170 -16.24 15.42 14.48
C ILE A 170 -17.26 16.25 15.30
N PRO A 171 -16.90 16.88 16.43
CA PRO A 171 -17.86 17.71 17.16
C PRO A 171 -18.41 18.86 16.32
N TYR A 172 -17.55 19.54 15.56
CA TYR A 172 -17.95 20.61 14.64
C TYR A 172 -18.88 20.11 13.53
N TRP A 173 -18.60 18.94 12.95
CA TRP A 173 -19.48 18.37 11.93
C TRP A 173 -20.86 17.99 12.48
N LYS A 174 -20.90 17.48 13.71
CA LYS A 174 -22.16 17.19 14.39
C LYS A 174 -22.97 18.47 14.64
N GLU A 175 -22.33 19.57 15.02
CA GLU A 175 -22.96 20.88 15.19
C GLU A 175 -23.54 21.39 13.87
N LEU A 176 -22.88 21.15 12.74
CA LEU A 176 -23.37 21.49 11.40
C LEU A 176 -24.47 20.53 10.89
N GLY A 177 -24.78 19.46 11.63
CA GLY A 177 -25.76 18.45 11.23
C GLY A 177 -25.24 17.44 10.20
N ILE A 178 -23.90 17.41 9.94
CA ILE A 178 -23.29 16.43 9.05
C ILE A 178 -23.30 15.07 9.73
N ASN A 179 -23.82 14.05 9.04
CA ASN A 179 -23.91 12.69 9.54
C ASN A 179 -23.21 11.65 8.67
N ALA A 180 -22.66 12.07 7.51
CA ALA A 180 -21.86 11.25 6.64
C ALA A 180 -20.66 12.04 6.08
N VAL A 181 -19.51 11.38 5.96
CA VAL A 181 -18.28 11.95 5.39
C VAL A 181 -17.80 11.11 4.23
N GLU A 182 -17.64 11.73 3.07
CA GLU A 182 -16.97 11.13 1.92
C GLU A 182 -15.52 11.63 1.88
N LEU A 183 -14.58 10.72 2.02
CA LEU A 183 -13.17 11.08 1.88
C LEU A 183 -12.79 11.13 0.41
N MET A 184 -12.14 12.23 -0.04
CA MET A 184 -11.41 12.21 -1.30
C MET A 184 -10.34 11.13 -1.24
N PRO A 185 -9.90 10.56 -2.40
CA PRO A 185 -8.95 9.44 -2.42
C PRO A 185 -7.76 9.68 -1.50
N ALA A 186 -7.55 8.73 -0.57
CA ALA A 186 -6.49 8.76 0.44
C ALA A 186 -5.53 7.56 0.29
N TYR A 187 -5.41 7.04 -0.94
CA TYR A 187 -4.48 5.98 -1.28
C TYR A 187 -3.05 6.52 -1.37
N GLU A 188 -2.08 5.62 -1.30
CA GLU A 188 -0.68 5.95 -1.57
C GLU A 188 -0.52 6.47 -3.01
N PHE A 189 0.21 7.54 -3.19
CA PHE A 189 0.48 8.16 -4.48
C PHE A 189 1.86 8.84 -4.48
N GLN A 190 2.36 9.16 -5.65
CA GLN A 190 3.62 9.89 -5.78
C GLN A 190 3.40 11.38 -5.50
N GLU A 191 3.80 11.85 -4.32
CA GLU A 191 3.59 13.24 -3.90
C GLU A 191 4.56 14.23 -4.55
N CYS A 192 5.74 13.77 -4.93
CA CYS A 192 6.75 14.62 -5.57
C CYS A 192 6.64 14.53 -7.08
N VAL A 193 6.17 15.61 -7.71
CA VAL A 193 6.29 15.77 -9.16
C VAL A 193 7.75 16.09 -9.46
N GLN A 194 8.39 15.36 -10.38
CA GLN A 194 9.75 15.66 -10.80
C GLN A 194 9.85 17.11 -11.30
N ALA A 195 10.89 17.81 -10.88
CA ALA A 195 11.08 19.25 -11.13
C ALA A 195 10.98 19.67 -12.62
N ALA A 196 11.22 18.75 -13.56
CA ALA A 196 11.06 19.00 -15.00
C ALA A 196 9.62 19.39 -15.42
N HIS A 197 8.60 18.95 -14.70
CA HIS A 197 7.21 19.33 -14.96
C HIS A 197 6.82 20.64 -14.27
N ALA A 198 7.47 21.01 -13.17
CA ALA A 198 7.21 22.25 -12.45
C ALA A 198 7.69 23.49 -13.21
N VAL A 199 8.77 23.38 -13.98
CA VAL A 199 9.31 24.48 -14.80
C VAL A 199 8.36 24.87 -15.92
N ASN A 200 7.65 23.93 -16.54
CA ASN A 200 6.70 24.20 -17.62
C ASN A 200 5.41 24.89 -17.16
N LEU A 201 5.01 24.75 -15.89
CA LEU A 201 3.85 25.45 -15.34
C LEU A 201 4.17 26.90 -14.94
N ALA A 202 5.40 27.18 -14.55
CA ALA A 202 5.84 28.55 -14.20
C ALA A 202 6.01 29.45 -15.44
N VAL A 203 6.42 28.88 -16.58
CA VAL A 203 6.59 29.62 -17.85
C VAL A 203 5.24 30.01 -18.47
N ARG A 204 4.17 29.25 -18.28
CA ARG A 204 2.83 29.55 -18.80
C ARG A 204 2.10 30.71 -18.08
N LYS A 205 2.58 31.17 -16.93
CA LYS A 205 2.00 32.30 -16.18
C LYS A 205 2.60 33.67 -16.50
N LYS A 206 3.53 33.77 -17.45
CA LYS A 206 4.22 35.02 -17.84
C LYS A 206 4.02 35.41 -19.29
N SER A 207 3.00 34.89 -19.96
CA SER A 207 2.59 35.34 -21.29
C SER A 207 1.14 35.82 -21.31
#